data_3cf54b344c577cce4b885740df0510cc
#
_entry.id   3cf54b344c577cce4b885740df0510cc
#
_cell.length_a   1.000
_cell.length_b   1.000
_cell.length_c   1.000
_cell.angle_alpha   90.00
_cell.angle_beta   90.00
_cell.angle_gamma   90.00
#
_symmetry.space_group_name_H-M   'P 1'
#
loop_
_entity.id
_entity.type
_entity.pdbx_description
1 polymer ?
#
loop_
_entity_poly.entity_id
_entity_poly.type
_entity_poly.pdbx_seq_one_letter_code
_entity_poly.pdbx_strand_id
1 'polypeptide(L)'
;MGTMDTDAEYDPKFIDLQTYITYQLAPKWEINFLGNLANNNYKFTPYSRETSFGTAEHPKNFKVYFDGRERDRFQTLFGALTLKHNPNENTELGLQASAFKSKEEEGYDIAGEYWLSENGAENPNDDASAAMSVGRYHEHARNRLNSTVMNVGHYGMARLLNNTLKWGATVQMEKINDKISEWEKRDSSGYSLPQTGNNVSVYSNLFSDNQIESTRFSAYAQDAFKFRTKQGLFTLVAGVRGSYWTYNKEFLFSPRASLGFIPNFDQDLTLRFATGLYYQSPFYKELRRVDKDKNGNNITVLNKDLKSQRSIHFILGGDYTFRAVDRNFKVTAEMYYKKLDNLNPYTVDNVKIRYYGENCAKGYAMGLDVKFFGEFVPGTDSWISFSLMKAQQTIRETTTVPMANSQGYNISLFFQDYFPGYKRVKLNLKGVLSGGLPQTIPGKGYEAGYFRTPAYKRVDIGLSYQLAGGTDAIMDRGFFRHLKNIWLGLDVFNILDIKNVSSYYWITDVYNVQYAVPNYLTGRQLNVRLIVDF
;
A
#
# COMPACT_ATOMS: atom_id res chain seq x y z
N MET A 1 -3.25 2.32 -33.60
CA MET A 1 -4.06 1.55 -32.63
C MET A 1 -3.26 0.32 -32.27
N GLY A 2 -2.51 0.32 -31.19
CA GLY A 2 -1.76 -0.86 -30.75
C GLY A 2 -2.67 -1.76 -29.94
N THR A 3 -2.91 -2.95 -30.37
CA THR A 3 -3.50 -4.02 -29.58
C THR A 3 -2.49 -4.38 -28.49
N MET A 4 -2.91 -4.25 -27.23
CA MET A 4 -2.13 -4.71 -26.09
C MET A 4 -2.59 -6.12 -25.76
N ASP A 5 -1.79 -7.10 -26.12
CA ASP A 5 -1.86 -8.40 -25.48
C ASP A 5 -0.82 -8.42 -24.35
N THR A 6 -1.27 -8.15 -23.13
CA THR A 6 -0.56 -8.56 -21.93
C THR A 6 -0.98 -9.99 -21.62
N ASP A 7 -0.64 -10.90 -22.47
CA ASP A 7 -0.87 -12.30 -22.22
C ASP A 7 0.18 -12.79 -21.22
N ALA A 8 -0.26 -13.04 -20.01
CA ALA A 8 0.49 -13.75 -19.01
C ALA A 8 -0.44 -14.69 -18.28
N GLU A 9 0.00 -15.89 -18.02
CA GLU A 9 -0.76 -16.81 -17.18
C GLU A 9 -0.53 -16.48 -15.71
N TYR A 10 -1.59 -16.02 -15.05
CA TYR A 10 -1.62 -15.80 -13.61
C TYR A 10 -2.47 -16.90 -12.97
N ASP A 11 -1.88 -17.73 -12.13
CA ASP A 11 -2.57 -18.78 -11.38
C ASP A 11 -2.45 -18.53 -9.87
N PRO A 12 -3.20 -17.54 -9.31
CA PRO A 12 -3.22 -17.29 -7.87
C PRO A 12 -4.13 -18.31 -7.19
N LYS A 13 -3.59 -18.99 -6.16
CA LYS A 13 -4.34 -19.89 -5.28
C LYS A 13 -4.17 -19.43 -3.86
N PHE A 14 -5.26 -19.17 -3.18
CA PHE A 14 -5.21 -18.72 -1.80
C PHE A 14 -6.25 -19.44 -0.92
N ILE A 15 -5.86 -19.66 0.32
CA ILE A 15 -6.74 -20.10 1.40
C ILE A 15 -6.49 -19.14 2.56
N ASP A 16 -7.54 -18.54 3.07
CA ASP A 16 -7.51 -17.68 4.26
C ASP A 16 -8.63 -18.14 5.19
N LEU A 17 -8.25 -18.61 6.38
CA LEU A 17 -9.17 -19.01 7.44
C LEU A 17 -8.98 -18.10 8.63
N GLN A 18 -10.03 -17.38 9.00
CA GLN A 18 -10.05 -16.50 10.16
C GLN A 18 -11.08 -17.01 11.17
N THR A 19 -10.71 -16.98 12.44
CA THR A 19 -11.55 -17.43 13.54
C THR A 19 -11.48 -16.41 14.66
N TYR A 20 -12.65 -15.97 15.12
CA TYR A 20 -12.76 -15.12 16.31
C TYR A 20 -13.78 -15.76 17.26
N ILE A 21 -13.34 -16.04 18.48
CA ILE A 21 -14.15 -16.68 19.52
C ILE A 21 -14.10 -15.79 20.75
N THR A 22 -15.28 -15.45 21.26
CA THR A 22 -15.44 -14.75 22.53
C THR A 22 -16.18 -15.68 23.50
N TYR A 23 -15.64 -15.80 24.70
CA TYR A 23 -16.25 -16.59 25.75
C TYR A 23 -16.26 -15.85 27.08
N GLN A 24 -17.45 -15.72 27.67
CA GLN A 24 -17.63 -15.09 28.97
C GLN A 24 -17.32 -16.12 30.07
N LEU A 25 -16.14 -16.01 30.70
CA LEU A 25 -15.70 -16.92 31.78
C LEU A 25 -16.50 -16.70 33.07
N ALA A 26 -16.81 -15.43 33.40
CA ALA A 26 -17.57 -14.97 34.53
C ALA A 26 -18.14 -13.59 34.26
N PRO A 27 -19.07 -13.02 35.04
CA PRO A 27 -19.68 -11.72 34.78
C PRO A 27 -18.70 -10.56 34.52
N LYS A 28 -17.47 -10.67 35.04
CA LYS A 28 -16.41 -9.64 34.91
C LYS A 28 -15.21 -10.10 34.09
N TRP A 29 -15.22 -11.32 33.57
CA TRP A 29 -14.09 -11.92 32.88
C TRP A 29 -14.50 -12.47 31.53
N GLU A 30 -13.82 -12.02 30.50
CA GLU A 30 -14.01 -12.43 29.12
C GLU A 30 -12.69 -12.90 28.53
N ILE A 31 -12.72 -13.97 27.76
CA ILE A 31 -11.58 -14.43 26.99
C ILE A 31 -11.92 -14.37 25.51
N ASN A 32 -10.98 -13.81 24.72
CA ASN A 32 -11.11 -13.69 23.29
C ASN A 32 -9.94 -14.39 22.62
N PHE A 33 -10.24 -15.20 21.63
CA PHE A 33 -9.26 -15.84 20.75
C PHE A 33 -9.45 -15.35 19.32
N LEU A 34 -8.37 -14.89 18.70
CA LEU A 34 -8.29 -14.54 17.28
C LEU A 34 -7.25 -15.44 16.62
N GLY A 35 -7.65 -16.19 15.60
CA GLY A 35 -6.78 -17.04 14.80
C GLY A 35 -6.84 -16.68 13.31
N ASN A 36 -5.72 -16.75 12.61
CA ASN A 36 -5.65 -16.65 11.17
C ASN A 36 -4.63 -17.64 10.61
N LEU A 37 -5.03 -18.34 9.56
CA LEU A 37 -4.18 -19.21 8.77
C LEU A 37 -4.36 -18.82 7.30
N ALA A 38 -3.29 -18.36 6.67
CA ALA A 38 -3.30 -18.02 5.27
C ALA A 38 -2.19 -18.76 4.51
N ASN A 39 -2.52 -19.24 3.31
CA ASN A 39 -1.56 -19.84 2.39
C ASN A 39 -1.88 -19.35 0.98
N ASN A 40 -1.00 -18.49 0.47
CA ASN A 40 -1.12 -17.89 -0.84
C ASN A 40 0.00 -18.45 -1.72
N ASN A 41 -0.37 -19.01 -2.86
CA ASN A 41 0.56 -19.44 -3.89
C ASN A 41 0.26 -18.65 -5.14
N TYR A 42 1.29 -18.08 -5.70
CA TYR A 42 1.22 -17.30 -6.92
C TYR A 42 2.14 -17.93 -7.95
N LYS A 43 1.62 -18.19 -9.13
CA LYS A 43 2.40 -18.65 -10.28
C LYS A 43 2.19 -17.65 -11.40
N PHE A 44 3.28 -17.20 -11.97
CA PHE A 44 3.30 -16.30 -13.11
C PHE A 44 4.14 -16.90 -14.23
N THR A 45 3.58 -16.96 -15.42
CA THR A 45 4.28 -17.35 -16.64
C THR A 45 4.14 -16.18 -17.62
N PRO A 46 5.21 -15.43 -17.87
CA PRO A 46 5.16 -14.33 -18.82
C PRO A 46 5.04 -14.85 -20.23
N TYR A 47 4.18 -14.19 -21.04
CA TYR A 47 4.10 -14.42 -22.48
C TYR A 47 4.75 -13.27 -23.24
N SER A 48 4.97 -13.50 -24.52
CA SER A 48 5.49 -12.48 -25.43
C SER A 48 4.63 -11.23 -25.38
N ARG A 49 5.27 -10.07 -25.38
CA ARG A 49 4.61 -8.79 -25.24
C ARG A 49 5.09 -7.83 -26.31
N GLU A 50 4.15 -7.05 -26.86
CA GLU A 50 4.44 -5.96 -27.77
C GLU A 50 3.86 -4.65 -27.22
N THR A 51 4.64 -3.57 -27.26
CA THR A 51 4.24 -2.25 -26.77
C THR A 51 4.71 -1.18 -27.74
N SER A 52 3.76 -0.42 -28.29
CA SER A 52 4.06 0.76 -29.08
C SER A 52 4.15 1.99 -28.18
N PHE A 53 5.17 2.80 -28.35
CA PHE A 53 5.41 4.03 -27.58
C PHE A 53 6.12 5.08 -28.45
N GLY A 54 6.36 6.27 -27.91
CA GLY A 54 6.98 7.39 -28.60
C GLY A 54 5.96 8.44 -29.07
N THR A 55 6.36 9.30 -29.98
CA THR A 55 5.49 10.33 -30.58
C THR A 55 4.86 9.84 -31.86
N ALA A 56 3.84 10.55 -32.36
CA ALA A 56 3.23 10.24 -33.65
C ALA A 56 4.20 10.35 -34.83
N GLU A 57 5.25 11.16 -34.69
CA GLU A 57 6.28 11.35 -35.72
C GLU A 57 7.39 10.30 -35.63
N HIS A 58 7.63 9.76 -34.44
CA HIS A 58 8.65 8.72 -34.16
C HIS A 58 8.06 7.60 -33.32
N PRO A 59 7.14 6.80 -33.90
CA PRO A 59 6.61 5.65 -33.22
C PRO A 59 7.67 4.55 -33.13
N LYS A 60 7.75 3.90 -31.97
CA LYS A 60 8.65 2.78 -31.71
C LYS A 60 7.83 1.58 -31.23
N ASN A 61 8.25 0.41 -31.66
CA ASN A 61 7.70 -0.86 -31.23
C ASN A 61 8.72 -1.63 -30.42
N PHE A 62 8.34 -2.00 -29.20
CA PHE A 62 9.11 -2.88 -28.33
C PHE A 62 8.41 -4.22 -28.23
N LYS A 63 9.08 -5.28 -28.65
CA LYS A 63 8.59 -6.64 -28.58
C LYS A 63 9.53 -7.46 -27.69
N VAL A 64 8.98 -8.21 -26.74
CA VAL A 64 9.75 -9.09 -25.89
C VAL A 64 9.15 -10.50 -25.90
N TYR A 65 10.00 -11.47 -26.07
CA TYR A 65 9.70 -12.89 -25.95
C TYR A 65 10.22 -13.36 -24.61
N PHE A 66 9.33 -13.92 -23.80
CA PHE A 66 9.68 -14.45 -22.48
C PHE A 66 9.70 -15.98 -22.52
N ASP A 67 10.62 -16.54 -21.72
CA ASP A 67 10.64 -17.93 -21.34
C ASP A 67 10.89 -18.05 -19.84
N GLY A 68 10.25 -19.03 -19.21
CA GLY A 68 10.43 -19.27 -17.79
C GLY A 68 9.16 -19.00 -16.97
N ARG A 69 9.35 -18.91 -15.67
CA ARG A 69 8.24 -18.77 -14.70
C ARG A 69 8.71 -18.19 -13.38
N GLU A 70 7.75 -17.60 -12.69
CA GLU A 70 7.84 -17.18 -11.29
C GLU A 70 6.88 -18.02 -10.43
N ARG A 71 7.29 -18.34 -9.23
CA ARG A 71 6.46 -18.99 -8.23
C ARG A 71 6.77 -18.41 -6.86
N ASP A 72 5.73 -17.83 -6.27
CA ASP A 72 5.79 -17.25 -4.94
C ASP A 72 4.86 -17.99 -3.99
N ARG A 73 5.28 -18.11 -2.76
CA ARG A 73 4.50 -18.72 -1.70
C ARG A 73 4.59 -17.91 -0.43
N PHE A 74 3.42 -17.52 0.08
CA PHE A 74 3.28 -16.77 1.32
C PHE A 74 2.41 -17.56 2.29
N GLN A 75 2.97 -17.93 3.41
CA GLN A 75 2.26 -18.66 4.46
C GLN A 75 2.26 -17.82 5.72
N THR A 76 1.11 -17.70 6.36
CA THR A 76 0.94 -16.98 7.62
C THR A 76 0.17 -17.84 8.61
N LEU A 77 0.68 -17.89 9.81
CA LEU A 77 -0.02 -18.44 10.98
C LEU A 77 -0.01 -17.35 12.06
N PHE A 78 -1.19 -17.01 12.55
CA PHE A 78 -1.35 -16.04 13.63
C PHE A 78 -2.34 -16.55 14.66
N GLY A 79 -2.03 -16.30 15.93
CA GLY A 79 -2.93 -16.53 17.04
C GLY A 79 -2.76 -15.46 18.10
N ALA A 80 -3.87 -14.97 18.64
CA ALA A 80 -3.89 -14.03 19.76
C ALA A 80 -4.94 -14.44 20.78
N LEU A 81 -4.55 -14.41 22.05
CA LEU A 81 -5.41 -14.65 23.19
C LEU A 81 -5.46 -13.40 24.04
N THR A 82 -6.66 -12.91 24.36
CA THR A 82 -6.87 -11.75 25.21
C THR A 82 -7.76 -12.15 26.38
N LEU A 83 -7.27 -11.93 27.59
CA LEU A 83 -8.05 -12.02 28.81
C LEU A 83 -8.42 -10.61 29.26
N LYS A 84 -9.73 -10.34 29.29
CA LYS A 84 -10.31 -9.05 29.66
C LYS A 84 -10.96 -9.17 31.03
N HIS A 85 -10.71 -8.19 31.89
CA HIS A 85 -11.31 -8.08 33.23
C HIS A 85 -11.94 -6.70 33.42
N ASN A 86 -13.23 -6.68 33.73
CA ASN A 86 -14.00 -5.49 34.05
C ASN A 86 -14.33 -5.48 35.54
N PRO A 87 -13.44 -5.00 36.45
CA PRO A 87 -13.69 -5.03 37.90
C PRO A 87 -14.93 -4.22 38.29
N ASN A 88 -15.21 -3.16 37.56
CA ASN A 88 -16.40 -2.32 37.64
C ASN A 88 -16.75 -1.72 36.28
N GLU A 89 -17.85 -0.96 36.17
CA GLU A 89 -18.33 -0.36 34.92
C GLU A 89 -17.37 0.70 34.32
N ASN A 90 -16.49 1.26 35.13
CA ASN A 90 -15.57 2.32 34.74
C ASN A 90 -14.15 1.83 34.44
N THR A 91 -13.83 0.59 34.73
CA THR A 91 -12.46 0.08 34.62
C THR A 91 -12.42 -1.18 33.75
N GLU A 92 -11.54 -1.18 32.79
CA GLU A 92 -11.23 -2.33 31.94
C GLU A 92 -9.72 -2.63 32.00
N LEU A 93 -9.37 -3.87 32.22
CA LEU A 93 -8.00 -4.37 32.22
C LEU A 93 -7.90 -5.52 31.23
N GLY A 94 -6.82 -5.58 30.47
CA GLY A 94 -6.58 -6.64 29.51
C GLY A 94 -5.16 -7.17 29.57
N LEU A 95 -5.02 -8.50 29.48
CA LEU A 95 -3.77 -9.18 29.20
C LEU A 95 -3.87 -9.83 27.82
N GLN A 96 -2.87 -9.63 27.00
CA GLN A 96 -2.84 -10.16 25.63
C GLN A 96 -1.54 -10.89 25.36
N ALA A 97 -1.64 -12.07 24.76
CA ALA A 97 -0.51 -12.80 24.21
C ALA A 97 -0.81 -13.14 22.74
N SER A 98 0.16 -12.94 21.86
CA SER A 98 0.02 -13.30 20.44
C SER A 98 1.30 -13.86 19.87
N ALA A 99 1.14 -14.73 18.87
CA ALA A 99 2.23 -15.27 18.08
C ALA A 99 1.88 -15.19 16.59
N PHE A 100 2.83 -14.71 15.81
CA PHE A 100 2.78 -14.58 14.37
C PHE A 100 3.97 -15.32 13.76
N LYS A 101 3.72 -16.14 12.75
CA LYS A 101 4.76 -16.77 11.95
C LYS A 101 4.44 -16.58 10.48
N SER A 102 5.41 -16.05 9.72
CA SER A 102 5.34 -15.92 8.28
C SER A 102 6.50 -16.64 7.62
N LYS A 103 6.20 -17.28 6.49
CA LYS A 103 7.17 -17.88 5.58
C LYS A 103 6.88 -17.35 4.18
N GLU A 104 7.87 -16.66 3.61
CA GLU A 104 7.83 -16.13 2.26
C GLU A 104 8.89 -16.85 1.43
N GLU A 105 8.49 -17.40 0.29
CA GLU A 105 9.38 -18.02 -0.70
C GLU A 105 9.09 -17.36 -2.04
N GLU A 106 10.10 -16.80 -2.65
CA GLU A 106 10.07 -16.20 -3.98
C GLU A 106 11.08 -16.93 -4.86
N GLY A 107 10.63 -17.41 -6.00
CA GLY A 107 11.50 -18.12 -6.91
C GLY A 107 11.12 -17.89 -8.35
N TYR A 108 12.04 -17.30 -9.11
CA TYR A 108 11.86 -17.14 -10.55
C TYR A 108 13.10 -17.54 -11.33
N ASP A 109 12.87 -18.02 -12.55
CA ASP A 109 13.80 -18.15 -13.64
C ASP A 109 13.10 -17.60 -14.87
N ILE A 110 13.47 -16.40 -15.31
CA ILE A 110 12.83 -15.70 -16.42
C ILE A 110 13.91 -15.24 -17.38
N ALA A 111 13.84 -15.72 -18.60
CA ALA A 111 14.63 -15.22 -19.70
C ALA A 111 13.77 -14.37 -20.62
N GLY A 112 14.29 -13.26 -21.10
CA GLY A 112 13.63 -12.38 -22.06
C GLY A 112 14.57 -12.08 -23.24
N GLU A 113 14.03 -12.17 -24.45
CA GLU A 113 14.68 -11.67 -25.66
C GLU A 113 13.82 -10.54 -26.20
N TYR A 114 14.40 -9.37 -26.43
CA TYR A 114 13.66 -8.20 -26.84
C TYR A 114 14.20 -7.52 -28.09
N TRP A 115 13.26 -6.90 -28.81
CA TRP A 115 13.49 -6.22 -30.06
C TRP A 115 12.90 -4.82 -29.98
N LEU A 116 13.65 -3.86 -30.51
CA LEU A 116 13.19 -2.48 -30.68
C LEU A 116 13.22 -2.16 -32.17
N SER A 117 12.09 -1.69 -32.72
CA SER A 117 11.99 -1.26 -34.12
C SER A 117 11.42 0.15 -34.22
N GLU A 118 11.83 0.90 -35.25
CA GLU A 118 11.15 2.12 -35.69
C GLU A 118 10.13 1.76 -36.78
N ASN A 119 9.02 2.52 -36.84
CA ASN A 119 8.04 2.46 -37.93
C ASN A 119 7.22 1.18 -38.07
N GLY A 120 6.72 0.59 -36.97
CA GLY A 120 5.61 -0.36 -37.04
C GLY A 120 5.75 -1.49 -38.08
N ALA A 121 6.97 -1.91 -38.44
CA ALA A 121 7.22 -3.04 -39.31
C ALA A 121 6.58 -4.28 -38.68
N GLU A 122 5.49 -4.76 -39.30
CA GLU A 122 4.68 -5.87 -38.82
C GLU A 122 5.44 -7.21 -38.81
N ASN A 123 6.58 -7.29 -39.53
CA ASN A 123 7.38 -8.50 -39.62
C ASN A 123 8.87 -8.21 -39.40
N PRO A 124 9.51 -8.86 -38.41
CA PRO A 124 10.98 -8.79 -38.22
C PRO A 124 11.77 -9.32 -39.42
N ASN A 125 11.10 -10.03 -40.35
CA ASN A 125 11.73 -10.65 -41.51
C ASN A 125 11.70 -9.79 -42.79
N ASP A 126 10.92 -8.69 -42.81
CA ASP A 126 10.74 -7.93 -44.05
C ASP A 126 11.75 -6.81 -44.24
N ASP A 127 12.42 -6.35 -43.18
CA ASP A 127 13.53 -5.40 -43.29
C ASP A 127 14.48 -5.50 -42.12
N ALA A 128 15.58 -6.21 -42.29
CA ALA A 128 16.66 -6.28 -41.30
C ALA A 128 17.29 -4.90 -40.96
N SER A 129 16.95 -3.86 -41.71
CA SER A 129 17.37 -2.48 -41.51
C SER A 129 16.49 -1.70 -40.51
N ALA A 130 15.28 -2.17 -40.20
CA ALA A 130 14.35 -1.51 -39.29
C ALA A 130 14.46 -1.98 -37.83
N ALA A 131 15.10 -3.10 -37.57
CA ALA A 131 15.35 -3.58 -36.20
C ALA A 131 16.55 -2.83 -35.61
N MET A 132 16.31 -1.89 -34.71
CA MET A 132 17.38 -1.09 -34.10
C MET A 132 18.15 -1.83 -33.02
N SER A 133 17.65 -2.94 -32.50
CA SER A 133 18.26 -3.51 -31.31
C SER A 133 17.67 -4.84 -30.87
N VAL A 134 18.53 -5.77 -30.54
CA VAL A 134 18.18 -7.08 -29.95
C VAL A 134 18.98 -7.26 -28.67
N GLY A 135 18.32 -7.68 -27.61
CA GLY A 135 19.00 -8.00 -26.36
C GLY A 135 18.34 -9.14 -25.63
N ARG A 136 19.12 -9.78 -24.76
CA ARG A 136 18.65 -10.88 -23.92
C ARG A 136 19.00 -10.59 -22.47
N TYR A 137 18.14 -11.01 -21.58
CA TYR A 137 18.43 -11.07 -20.16
C TYR A 137 17.92 -12.38 -19.57
N HIS A 138 18.52 -12.78 -18.46
CA HIS A 138 18.10 -13.93 -17.68
C HIS A 138 18.19 -13.57 -16.21
N GLU A 139 17.05 -13.55 -15.57
CA GLU A 139 16.91 -13.28 -14.14
C GLU A 139 16.62 -14.57 -13.37
N HIS A 140 17.30 -14.71 -12.24
CA HIS A 140 17.13 -15.83 -11.33
C HIS A 140 16.99 -15.35 -9.90
N ALA A 141 16.04 -15.91 -9.16
CA ALA A 141 15.94 -15.70 -7.73
C ALA A 141 15.52 -16.96 -6.99
N ARG A 142 16.05 -17.12 -5.77
CA ARG A 142 15.65 -18.12 -4.78
C ARG A 142 15.73 -17.49 -3.40
N ASN A 143 14.66 -16.78 -3.05
CA ASN A 143 14.59 -15.99 -1.83
C ASN A 143 13.72 -16.68 -0.80
N ARG A 144 14.11 -16.59 0.46
CA ARG A 144 13.32 -17.12 1.59
C ARG A 144 13.40 -16.15 2.77
N LEU A 145 12.26 -15.75 3.27
CA LEU A 145 12.13 -14.97 4.49
C LEU A 145 11.25 -15.73 5.48
N ASN A 146 11.77 -16.01 6.66
CA ASN A 146 11.01 -16.58 7.77
C ASN A 146 10.98 -15.54 8.89
N SER A 147 9.80 -15.22 9.36
CA SER A 147 9.59 -14.28 10.45
C SER A 147 8.76 -14.93 11.54
N THR A 148 9.18 -14.78 12.79
CA THR A 148 8.41 -15.16 13.97
C THR A 148 8.38 -13.97 14.91
N VAL A 149 7.18 -13.55 15.31
CA VAL A 149 6.97 -12.43 16.24
C VAL A 149 6.03 -12.89 17.34
N MET A 150 6.44 -12.71 18.58
CA MET A 150 5.63 -13.00 19.76
C MET A 150 5.45 -11.71 20.56
N ASN A 151 4.23 -11.47 21.04
CA ASN A 151 3.90 -10.32 21.86
C ASN A 151 3.21 -10.76 23.14
N VAL A 152 3.59 -10.11 24.24
CA VAL A 152 2.86 -10.17 25.51
C VAL A 152 2.65 -8.72 25.97
N GLY A 153 1.43 -8.39 26.33
CA GLY A 153 1.08 -7.04 26.70
C GLY A 153 -0.03 -6.94 27.72
N HIS A 154 -0.02 -5.84 28.44
CA HIS A 154 -1.10 -5.39 29.32
C HIS A 154 -1.64 -4.07 28.82
N TYR A 155 -2.94 -3.87 28.90
CA TYR A 155 -3.58 -2.58 28.70
C TYR A 155 -4.66 -2.35 29.76
N GLY A 156 -4.92 -1.08 30.02
CA GLY A 156 -5.98 -0.69 30.95
C GLY A 156 -6.67 0.59 30.50
N MET A 157 -7.91 0.74 30.95
CA MET A 157 -8.71 1.96 30.80
C MET A 157 -9.45 2.20 32.10
N ALA A 158 -9.47 3.47 32.56
CA ALA A 158 -10.30 3.94 33.67
C ALA A 158 -11.06 5.21 33.31
N ARG A 159 -12.37 5.23 33.53
CA ARG A 159 -13.22 6.40 33.35
C ARG A 159 -13.47 7.06 34.70
N LEU A 160 -13.02 8.29 34.85
CA LEU A 160 -13.06 9.06 36.09
C LEU A 160 -13.76 10.39 35.80
N LEU A 161 -15.04 10.53 36.16
CA LEU A 161 -15.82 11.76 35.89
C LEU A 161 -15.61 12.31 34.47
N ASN A 162 -14.74 13.31 34.33
CA ASN A 162 -14.43 13.98 33.07
C ASN A 162 -13.22 13.41 32.34
N ASN A 163 -12.50 12.45 32.93
CA ASN A 163 -11.28 11.88 32.41
C ASN A 163 -11.46 10.44 31.93
N THR A 164 -10.72 10.09 30.89
CA THR A 164 -10.58 8.71 30.46
C THR A 164 -9.09 8.40 30.32
N LEU A 165 -8.54 7.75 31.35
CA LEU A 165 -7.16 7.34 31.39
C LEU A 165 -7.01 5.99 30.64
N LYS A 166 -6.02 5.88 29.76
CA LYS A 166 -5.62 4.64 29.07
C LYS A 166 -4.12 4.44 29.24
N TRP A 167 -3.72 3.20 29.48
CA TRP A 167 -2.30 2.84 29.58
C TRP A 167 -2.06 1.46 29.01
N GLY A 168 -0.81 1.16 28.73
CA GLY A 168 -0.43 -0.18 28.30
C GLY A 168 1.07 -0.35 28.22
N ALA A 169 1.49 -1.60 28.30
CA ALA A 169 2.87 -2.01 28.11
C ALA A 169 2.91 -3.31 27.29
N THR A 170 3.88 -3.43 26.40
CA THR A 170 4.04 -4.58 25.51
C THR A 170 5.51 -4.96 25.40
N VAL A 171 5.78 -6.24 25.44
CA VAL A 171 7.06 -6.85 25.10
C VAL A 171 6.86 -7.64 23.80
N GLN A 172 7.64 -7.33 22.79
CA GLN A 172 7.65 -8.02 21.50
C GLN A 172 9.01 -8.68 21.28
N MET A 173 9.00 -9.96 21.02
CA MET A 173 10.17 -10.74 20.62
C MET A 173 10.07 -11.07 19.14
N GLU A 174 11.13 -10.84 18.39
CA GLU A 174 11.16 -11.07 16.96
C GLU A 174 12.40 -11.87 16.55
N LYS A 175 12.17 -12.85 15.66
CA LYS A 175 13.21 -13.64 15.01
C LYS A 175 12.95 -13.65 13.51
N ILE A 176 13.92 -13.18 12.73
CA ILE A 176 13.83 -13.09 11.28
C ILE A 176 15.06 -13.77 10.70
N ASN A 177 14.84 -14.70 9.76
CA ASN A 177 15.89 -15.33 8.97
C ASN A 177 15.60 -15.03 7.50
N ASP A 178 16.61 -14.49 6.81
CA ASP A 178 16.50 -14.01 5.44
C ASP A 178 17.64 -14.58 4.60
N LYS A 179 17.29 -15.33 3.56
CA LYS A 179 18.22 -15.84 2.55
C LYS A 179 17.84 -15.29 1.20
N ILE A 180 18.78 -14.61 0.57
CA ILE A 180 18.65 -14.09 -0.79
C ILE A 180 19.70 -14.74 -1.66
N SER A 181 19.27 -15.20 -2.83
CA SER A 181 20.16 -15.66 -3.89
C SER A 181 19.59 -15.21 -5.21
N GLU A 182 20.09 -14.09 -5.71
CA GLU A 182 19.65 -13.48 -6.95
C GLU A 182 20.84 -13.26 -7.87
N TRP A 183 20.64 -13.46 -9.16
CA TRP A 183 21.57 -13.01 -10.19
C TRP A 183 20.82 -12.66 -11.47
N GLU A 184 21.41 -11.77 -12.25
CA GLU A 184 20.94 -11.33 -13.55
C GLU A 184 22.10 -11.40 -14.54
N LYS A 185 21.85 -12.02 -15.70
CA LYS A 185 22.75 -12.01 -16.86
C LYS A 185 22.12 -11.16 -17.94
N ARG A 186 22.93 -10.35 -18.61
CA ARG A 186 22.50 -9.56 -19.78
C ARG A 186 23.45 -9.81 -20.92
N ASP A 187 22.89 -10.01 -22.10
CA ASP A 187 23.63 -9.98 -23.35
C ASP A 187 23.63 -8.52 -23.84
N SER A 188 24.84 -8.03 -24.05
CA SER A 188 25.06 -6.63 -24.41
C SER A 188 25.20 -6.40 -25.91
N SER A 189 24.73 -7.30 -26.79
CA SER A 189 24.83 -7.09 -28.23
C SER A 189 24.14 -5.80 -28.66
N GLY A 190 24.89 -4.70 -28.62
CA GLY A 190 24.43 -3.37 -28.97
C GLY A 190 23.88 -2.51 -27.84
N TYR A 191 24.02 -2.91 -26.57
CA TYR A 191 23.50 -2.19 -25.42
C TYR A 191 24.61 -1.58 -24.55
N SER A 192 24.22 -0.65 -23.68
CA SER A 192 25.04 0.21 -22.81
C SER A 192 25.98 -0.50 -21.83
N LEU A 193 26.03 -1.81 -21.83
CA LEU A 193 27.01 -2.56 -21.07
C LEU A 193 28.27 -2.73 -21.92
N PRO A 194 29.47 -2.56 -21.34
CA PRO A 194 30.69 -2.89 -22.08
C PRO A 194 30.61 -4.34 -22.52
N GLN A 195 30.70 -4.58 -23.83
CA GLN A 195 30.78 -5.95 -24.37
C GLN A 195 32.05 -6.60 -23.86
N THR A 196 31.92 -7.74 -23.19
CA THR A 196 33.00 -8.55 -22.68
C THR A 196 33.29 -9.76 -23.60
N GLY A 197 33.13 -9.60 -24.92
CA GLY A 197 33.29 -10.67 -25.92
C GLY A 197 31.97 -11.46 -26.12
N ASN A 198 32.08 -12.70 -26.60
CA ASN A 198 30.94 -13.57 -26.94
C ASN A 198 30.28 -14.26 -25.72
N ASN A 199 30.64 -13.89 -24.50
CA ASN A 199 30.15 -14.54 -23.30
C ASN A 199 29.09 -13.69 -22.60
N VAL A 200 27.98 -14.30 -22.18
CA VAL A 200 26.96 -13.67 -21.33
C VAL A 200 27.58 -13.45 -19.94
N SER A 201 27.72 -12.20 -19.55
CA SER A 201 28.26 -11.82 -18.25
C SER A 201 27.17 -11.70 -17.18
N VAL A 202 27.56 -11.91 -15.91
CA VAL A 202 26.70 -11.59 -14.78
C VAL A 202 26.65 -10.06 -14.64
N TYR A 203 25.48 -9.50 -14.87
CA TYR A 203 25.23 -8.06 -14.74
C TYR A 203 25.08 -7.63 -13.29
N SER A 204 24.31 -8.39 -12.53
CA SER A 204 24.15 -8.20 -11.10
C SER A 204 24.04 -9.51 -10.36
N ASN A 205 24.52 -9.53 -9.14
CA ASN A 205 24.30 -10.61 -8.19
C ASN A 205 23.99 -10.02 -6.82
N LEU A 206 23.20 -10.73 -6.02
CA LEU A 206 22.90 -10.36 -4.65
C LEU A 206 22.73 -11.62 -3.80
N PHE A 207 23.57 -11.74 -2.77
CA PHE A 207 23.49 -12.84 -1.81
C PHE A 207 23.26 -12.31 -0.41
N SER A 208 22.52 -13.06 0.38
CA SER A 208 22.27 -12.75 1.79
C SER A 208 22.00 -14.02 2.58
N ASP A 209 22.52 -14.07 3.80
CA ASP A 209 22.12 -15.02 4.85
C ASP A 209 22.15 -14.27 6.17
N ASN A 210 21.05 -13.54 6.46
CA ASN A 210 20.97 -12.64 7.58
C ASN A 210 19.96 -13.15 8.62
N GLN A 211 20.28 -12.93 9.89
CA GLN A 211 19.42 -13.25 11.01
C GLN A 211 19.29 -12.06 11.96
N ILE A 212 18.06 -11.81 12.42
CA ILE A 212 17.78 -10.89 13.53
C ILE A 212 17.08 -11.68 14.63
N GLU A 213 17.57 -11.52 15.85
CA GLU A 213 16.86 -11.86 17.08
C GLU A 213 16.87 -10.61 17.97
N SER A 214 15.70 -10.10 18.29
CA SER A 214 15.61 -8.87 19.07
C SER A 214 14.33 -8.78 19.89
N THR A 215 14.34 -7.86 20.87
CA THR A 215 13.18 -7.58 21.72
C THR A 215 12.87 -6.10 21.69
N ARG A 216 11.59 -5.78 21.61
CA ARG A 216 11.08 -4.39 21.72
C ARG A 216 10.23 -4.27 22.97
N PHE A 217 10.49 -3.28 23.77
CA PHE A 217 9.68 -2.88 24.91
C PHE A 217 8.93 -1.60 24.56
N SER A 218 7.65 -1.52 24.87
CA SER A 218 6.92 -0.27 24.71
C SER A 218 5.92 -0.09 25.85
N ALA A 219 5.74 1.16 26.29
CA ALA A 219 4.70 1.54 27.23
C ALA A 219 4.11 2.89 26.84
N TYR A 220 2.84 3.09 27.18
CA TYR A 220 2.16 4.36 26.95
C TYR A 220 1.19 4.69 28.08
N ALA A 221 0.95 5.98 28.26
CA ALA A 221 -0.14 6.50 29.08
C ALA A 221 -0.77 7.68 28.35
N GLN A 222 -2.09 7.78 28.40
CA GLN A 222 -2.88 8.82 27.75
C GLN A 222 -4.09 9.15 28.60
N ASP A 223 -4.41 10.44 28.73
CA ASP A 223 -5.65 10.91 29.31
C ASP A 223 -6.48 11.71 28.30
N ALA A 224 -7.79 11.52 28.32
CA ALA A 224 -8.76 12.30 27.57
C ALA A 224 -9.65 13.05 28.57
N PHE A 225 -9.44 14.35 28.69
CA PHE A 225 -10.16 15.25 29.57
C PHE A 225 -11.24 16.02 28.82
N LYS A 226 -12.50 15.89 29.26
CA LYS A 226 -13.65 16.60 28.70
C LYS A 226 -14.11 17.69 29.65
N PHE A 227 -14.26 18.91 29.13
CA PHE A 227 -14.80 20.02 29.89
C PHE A 227 -15.71 20.90 29.03
N ARG A 228 -16.76 21.42 29.65
CA ARG A 228 -17.75 22.26 29.01
C ARG A 228 -17.60 23.72 29.48
N THR A 229 -17.66 24.63 28.51
CA THR A 229 -17.67 26.07 28.73
C THR A 229 -18.93 26.66 28.12
N LYS A 230 -19.10 27.99 28.26
CA LYS A 230 -20.21 28.72 27.60
C LYS A 230 -20.08 28.64 26.07
N GLN A 231 -18.86 28.52 25.54
CA GLN A 231 -18.58 28.46 24.10
C GLN A 231 -18.85 27.08 23.50
N GLY A 232 -18.73 26.01 24.28
CA GLY A 232 -18.93 24.66 23.78
C GLY A 232 -18.26 23.58 24.63
N LEU A 233 -18.19 22.37 24.07
CA LEU A 233 -17.55 21.21 24.65
C LEU A 233 -16.13 21.07 24.09
N PHE A 234 -15.15 21.03 25.00
CA PHE A 234 -13.76 20.74 24.70
C PHE A 234 -13.39 19.32 25.12
N THR A 235 -12.57 18.68 24.31
CA THR A 235 -11.93 17.39 24.62
C THR A 235 -10.43 17.51 24.39
N LEU A 236 -9.66 17.54 25.47
CA LEU A 236 -8.20 17.54 25.43
C LEU A 236 -7.71 16.10 25.61
N VAL A 237 -6.96 15.60 24.65
CA VAL A 237 -6.28 14.30 24.78
C VAL A 237 -4.79 14.55 24.80
N ALA A 238 -4.11 14.09 25.85
CA ALA A 238 -2.67 14.17 25.96
C ALA A 238 -2.09 12.80 26.35
N GLY A 239 -0.96 12.43 25.78
CA GLY A 239 -0.35 11.15 26.08
C GLY A 239 1.11 11.09 25.71
N VAL A 240 1.78 10.10 26.27
CA VAL A 240 3.19 9.80 26.02
C VAL A 240 3.36 8.32 25.72
N ARG A 241 4.32 8.01 24.86
CA ARG A 241 4.75 6.64 24.60
C ARG A 241 6.25 6.55 24.64
N GLY A 242 6.78 5.56 25.38
CA GLY A 242 8.17 5.17 25.37
C GLY A 242 8.34 3.84 24.64
N SER A 243 9.43 3.66 23.91
CA SER A 243 9.80 2.36 23.36
C SER A 243 11.32 2.18 23.33
N TYR A 244 11.78 0.94 23.50
CA TYR A 244 13.17 0.57 23.44
C TYR A 244 13.35 -0.68 22.59
N TRP A 245 14.29 -0.64 21.63
CA TRP A 245 14.63 -1.77 20.78
C TRP A 245 16.04 -2.28 21.03
N THR A 246 16.17 -3.55 21.38
CA THR A 246 17.46 -4.13 21.77
C THR A 246 18.45 -4.25 20.61
N TYR A 247 17.96 -4.31 19.36
CA TYR A 247 18.79 -4.49 18.17
C TYR A 247 19.73 -3.30 17.93
N ASN A 248 19.19 -2.08 17.90
CA ASN A 248 19.97 -0.84 17.71
C ASN A 248 20.13 -0.03 19.01
N LYS A 249 19.64 -0.57 20.15
CA LYS A 249 19.69 0.06 21.49
C LYS A 249 19.07 1.46 21.54
N GLU A 250 18.07 1.72 20.70
CA GLU A 250 17.43 3.02 20.59
C GLU A 250 16.26 3.12 21.57
N PHE A 251 16.26 4.21 22.37
CA PHE A 251 15.13 4.61 23.20
C PHE A 251 14.40 5.78 22.54
N LEU A 252 13.09 5.66 22.41
CA LEU A 252 12.22 6.63 21.74
C LEU A 252 11.17 7.14 22.71
N PHE A 253 10.96 8.46 22.72
CA PHE A 253 9.95 9.12 23.53
C PHE A 253 9.02 9.96 22.66
N SER A 254 7.71 9.65 22.66
CA SER A 254 6.72 10.16 21.72
C SER A 254 5.55 10.83 22.45
N PRO A 255 5.65 12.13 22.79
CA PRO A 255 4.52 12.91 23.32
C PRO A 255 3.54 13.27 22.21
N ARG A 256 2.24 13.31 22.55
CA ARG A 256 1.14 13.65 21.64
C ARG A 256 0.06 14.42 22.37
N ALA A 257 -0.57 15.35 21.66
CA ALA A 257 -1.72 16.07 22.19
C ALA A 257 -2.72 16.35 21.06
N SER A 258 -4.01 16.36 21.40
CA SER A 258 -5.06 16.84 20.50
C SER A 258 -6.14 17.56 21.27
N LEU A 259 -6.73 18.57 20.64
CA LEU A 259 -7.83 19.36 21.15
C LEU A 259 -9.01 19.25 20.18
N GLY A 260 -10.12 18.71 20.67
CA GLY A 260 -11.40 18.72 19.98
C GLY A 260 -12.29 19.82 20.56
N PHE A 261 -13.02 20.52 19.71
CA PHE A 261 -13.96 21.57 20.10
C PHE A 261 -15.27 21.43 19.35
N ILE A 262 -16.36 21.31 20.10
CA ILE A 262 -17.73 21.32 19.59
C ILE A 262 -18.38 22.60 20.13
N PRO A 263 -18.54 23.64 19.29
CA PRO A 263 -19.14 24.90 19.72
C PRO A 263 -20.64 24.72 20.06
N ASN A 264 -21.16 25.59 20.94
CA ASN A 264 -22.59 25.66 21.26
C ASN A 264 -23.35 26.45 20.18
N PHE A 265 -23.35 25.92 18.95
CA PHE A 265 -24.13 26.47 17.83
C PHE A 265 -25.29 25.54 17.51
N ASP A 266 -26.29 26.06 16.79
CA ASP A 266 -27.35 25.21 16.24
C ASP A 266 -26.86 24.30 15.11
N GLN A 267 -25.63 24.52 14.63
CA GLN A 267 -24.98 23.75 13.57
C GLN A 267 -24.08 22.67 14.16
N ASP A 268 -24.11 21.51 13.56
CA ASP A 268 -23.25 20.40 13.93
C ASP A 268 -21.82 20.59 13.36
N LEU A 269 -21.01 21.33 14.11
CA LEU A 269 -19.60 21.64 13.78
C LEU A 269 -18.67 21.02 14.82
N THR A 270 -17.64 20.31 14.36
CA THR A 270 -16.55 19.82 15.20
C THR A 270 -15.22 20.31 14.65
N LEU A 271 -14.42 20.97 15.45
CA LEU A 271 -13.06 21.40 15.11
C LEU A 271 -12.03 20.55 15.86
N ARG A 272 -10.90 20.27 15.22
CA ARG A 272 -9.82 19.44 15.79
C ARG A 272 -8.46 20.05 15.48
N PHE A 273 -7.61 20.08 16.49
CA PHE A 273 -6.18 20.33 16.33
C PHE A 273 -5.41 19.17 16.97
N ALA A 274 -4.40 18.66 16.27
CA ALA A 274 -3.55 17.60 16.81
C ALA A 274 -2.07 17.87 16.50
N THR A 275 -1.22 17.54 17.47
CA THR A 275 0.23 17.61 17.31
C THR A 275 0.89 16.44 18.03
N GLY A 276 2.08 16.06 17.60
CA GLY A 276 2.82 14.99 18.26
C GLY A 276 4.14 14.68 17.60
N LEU A 277 4.97 14.02 18.37
CA LEU A 277 6.24 13.46 17.94
C LEU A 277 6.07 11.96 17.73
N TYR A 278 6.36 11.51 16.51
CA TYR A 278 6.20 10.14 16.07
C TYR A 278 7.52 9.56 15.61
N TYR A 279 7.74 8.30 15.94
CA TYR A 279 8.88 7.53 15.46
C TYR A 279 8.40 6.26 14.76
N GLN A 280 9.09 5.89 13.70
CA GLN A 280 8.94 4.61 13.03
C GLN A 280 10.28 3.89 13.05
N SER A 281 10.37 2.85 13.85
CA SER A 281 11.54 1.98 13.85
C SER A 281 11.68 1.28 12.50
N PRO A 282 12.90 1.08 12.00
CA PRO A 282 13.11 0.37 10.76
C PRO A 282 12.50 -1.03 10.81
N PHE A 283 11.84 -1.44 9.73
CA PHE A 283 11.50 -2.83 9.53
C PHE A 283 12.65 -3.55 8.82
N TYR A 284 12.62 -4.87 8.82
CA TYR A 284 13.74 -5.69 8.39
C TYR A 284 14.34 -5.29 7.03
N LYS A 285 13.48 -5.07 6.00
CA LYS A 285 13.95 -4.73 4.65
C LYS A 285 14.66 -3.37 4.57
N GLU A 286 14.33 -2.43 5.47
CA GLU A 286 15.00 -1.11 5.56
C GLU A 286 16.42 -1.19 6.16
N LEU A 287 16.68 -2.22 6.96
CA LEU A 287 18.02 -2.44 7.56
C LEU A 287 19.04 -2.95 6.56
N ARG A 288 18.59 -3.47 5.43
CA ARG A 288 19.49 -4.04 4.41
C ARG A 288 20.27 -2.94 3.73
N ARG A 289 21.59 -3.09 3.73
CA ARG A 289 22.52 -2.31 2.93
C ARG A 289 23.29 -3.27 2.02
N VAL A 290 23.44 -2.91 0.75
CA VAL A 290 24.28 -3.65 -0.18
C VAL A 290 25.75 -3.27 0.07
N ASP A 291 26.59 -4.27 0.24
CA ASP A 291 28.04 -4.15 0.40
C ASP A 291 28.75 -5.17 -0.51
N LYS A 292 30.06 -5.16 -0.56
CA LYS A 292 30.84 -6.14 -1.33
C LYS A 292 31.55 -7.11 -0.41
N ASP A 293 31.50 -8.40 -0.76
CA ASP A 293 32.29 -9.41 -0.11
C ASP A 293 33.77 -9.34 -0.54
N LYS A 294 34.60 -10.21 0.04
CA LYS A 294 36.06 -10.29 -0.28
C LYS A 294 36.33 -10.65 -1.75
N ASN A 295 35.36 -11.23 -2.44
CA ASN A 295 35.45 -11.65 -3.84
C ASN A 295 34.85 -10.61 -4.80
N GLY A 296 34.35 -9.46 -4.27
CA GLY A 296 33.72 -8.41 -5.06
C GLY A 296 32.24 -8.65 -5.38
N ASN A 297 31.60 -9.72 -4.86
CA ASN A 297 30.19 -9.97 -5.03
C ASN A 297 29.36 -9.04 -4.14
N ASN A 298 28.21 -8.63 -4.63
CA ASN A 298 27.25 -7.87 -3.81
C ASN A 298 26.63 -8.79 -2.77
N ILE A 299 26.70 -8.38 -1.53
CA ILE A 299 26.06 -9.04 -0.39
C ILE A 299 25.17 -8.05 0.34
N THR A 300 24.14 -8.55 1.00
CA THR A 300 23.33 -7.73 1.88
C THR A 300 23.81 -7.88 3.31
N VAL A 301 24.13 -6.76 3.94
CA VAL A 301 24.47 -6.67 5.37
C VAL A 301 23.39 -5.85 6.09
N LEU A 302 23.20 -6.13 7.37
CA LEU A 302 22.23 -5.40 8.19
C LEU A 302 22.90 -4.22 8.90
N ASN A 303 22.39 -3.01 8.63
CA ASN A 303 22.86 -1.79 9.29
C ASN A 303 22.25 -1.68 10.69
N LYS A 304 23.05 -1.91 11.72
CA LYS A 304 22.64 -1.77 13.14
C LYS A 304 22.56 -0.32 13.61
N ASP A 305 23.20 0.60 12.88
CA ASP A 305 23.24 2.01 13.24
C ASP A 305 22.06 2.80 12.65
N LEU A 306 21.23 2.15 11.85
CA LEU A 306 20.04 2.78 11.28
C LEU A 306 19.05 3.14 12.39
N LYS A 307 18.78 4.42 12.52
CA LYS A 307 17.88 4.99 13.52
C LYS A 307 16.44 5.03 13.03
N SER A 308 15.52 5.12 13.99
CA SER A 308 14.10 5.34 13.69
C SER A 308 13.88 6.65 12.96
N GLN A 309 13.05 6.61 11.93
CA GLN A 309 12.58 7.81 11.24
C GLN A 309 11.69 8.61 12.18
N ARG A 310 11.80 9.93 12.18
CA ARG A 310 11.10 10.84 13.08
C ARG A 310 10.18 11.77 12.31
N SER A 311 8.97 11.99 12.84
CA SER A 311 8.01 12.93 12.28
C SER A 311 7.35 13.76 13.37
N ILE A 312 7.30 15.09 13.18
CA ILE A 312 6.51 16.01 14.00
C ILE A 312 5.30 16.42 13.18
N HIS A 313 4.10 16.19 13.71
CA HIS A 313 2.84 16.46 13.03
C HIS A 313 2.14 17.69 13.60
N PHE A 314 1.55 18.48 12.71
CA PHE A 314 0.56 19.52 13.00
C PHE A 314 -0.62 19.30 12.08
N ILE A 315 -1.80 19.09 12.66
CA ILE A 315 -3.01 18.74 11.94
C ILE A 315 -4.12 19.65 12.45
N LEU A 316 -4.79 20.33 11.54
CA LEU A 316 -5.99 21.13 11.82
C LEU A 316 -7.12 20.60 10.93
N GLY A 317 -8.23 20.21 11.53
CA GLY A 317 -9.35 19.65 10.80
C GLY A 317 -10.69 20.07 11.39
N GLY A 318 -11.75 19.83 10.61
CA GLY A 318 -13.11 20.06 11.04
C GLY A 318 -14.11 19.22 10.26
N ASP A 319 -15.21 18.95 10.91
CA ASP A 319 -16.39 18.31 10.36
C ASP A 319 -17.57 19.27 10.48
N TYR A 320 -18.31 19.45 9.41
CA TYR A 320 -19.54 20.22 9.38
C TYR A 320 -20.65 19.37 8.78
N THR A 321 -21.65 19.04 9.61
CA THR A 321 -22.85 18.34 9.17
C THR A 321 -23.97 19.34 9.03
N PHE A 322 -24.69 19.31 7.91
CA PHE A 322 -25.79 20.19 7.62
C PHE A 322 -26.91 19.47 6.88
N ARG A 323 -28.09 20.01 6.95
CA ARG A 323 -29.24 19.51 6.23
C ARG A 323 -29.57 20.42 5.05
N ALA A 324 -29.67 19.85 3.87
CA ALA A 324 -30.11 20.55 2.66
C ALA A 324 -31.05 19.64 1.86
N VAL A 325 -32.11 20.22 1.30
CA VAL A 325 -33.13 19.47 0.52
C VAL A 325 -33.65 18.24 1.30
N ASP A 326 -33.90 18.44 2.61
CA ASP A 326 -34.35 17.40 3.57
C ASP A 326 -33.41 16.20 3.73
N ARG A 327 -32.10 16.34 3.43
CA ARG A 327 -31.09 15.29 3.48
C ARG A 327 -29.88 15.75 4.27
N ASN A 328 -29.17 14.79 4.83
CA ASN A 328 -27.97 15.04 5.62
C ASN A 328 -26.72 15.02 4.72
N PHE A 329 -25.93 16.07 4.83
CA PHE A 329 -24.63 16.21 4.18
C PHE A 329 -23.56 16.49 5.23
N LYS A 330 -22.36 16.06 4.95
CA LYS A 330 -21.19 16.32 5.78
C LYS A 330 -20.01 16.74 4.92
N VAL A 331 -19.35 17.82 5.34
CA VAL A 331 -18.03 18.23 4.84
C VAL A 331 -17.00 17.93 5.91
N THR A 332 -15.94 17.23 5.54
CA THR A 332 -14.75 17.06 6.36
C THR A 332 -13.59 17.75 5.65
N ALA A 333 -12.88 18.62 6.33
CA ALA A 333 -11.69 19.27 5.81
C ALA A 333 -10.55 19.11 6.81
N GLU A 334 -9.36 18.76 6.33
CA GLU A 334 -8.17 18.60 7.15
C GLU A 334 -6.95 19.15 6.42
N MET A 335 -6.18 20.00 7.07
CA MET A 335 -4.89 20.45 6.63
C MET A 335 -3.80 19.89 7.56
N TYR A 336 -2.69 19.49 6.97
CA TYR A 336 -1.59 18.93 7.75
C TYR A 336 -0.23 19.42 7.28
N TYR A 337 0.68 19.48 8.24
CA TYR A 337 2.11 19.66 8.02
C TYR A 337 2.88 18.66 8.88
N LYS A 338 3.79 17.90 8.25
CA LYS A 338 4.64 16.89 8.88
C LYS A 338 6.10 17.23 8.58
N LYS A 339 6.87 17.54 9.61
CA LYS A 339 8.32 17.67 9.51
C LYS A 339 8.95 16.30 9.69
N LEU A 340 9.81 15.90 8.78
CA LEU A 340 10.40 14.57 8.71
C LEU A 340 11.92 14.65 8.87
N ASP A 341 12.46 13.83 9.79
CA ASP A 341 13.89 13.76 10.07
C ASP A 341 14.34 12.28 10.10
N ASN A 342 15.63 12.04 9.98
CA ASN A 342 16.24 10.70 9.97
C ASN A 342 15.61 9.77 8.92
N LEU A 343 15.25 10.29 7.77
CA LEU A 343 14.66 9.48 6.71
C LEU A 343 15.69 8.52 6.12
N ASN A 344 15.25 7.29 5.86
CA ASN A 344 15.93 6.31 5.02
C ASN A 344 15.29 6.35 3.62
N PRO A 345 15.88 7.08 2.64
CA PRO A 345 15.32 7.19 1.32
C PRO A 345 15.26 5.84 0.61
N TYR A 346 14.39 5.75 -0.37
CA TYR A 346 14.34 4.61 -1.28
C TYR A 346 14.07 5.08 -2.70
N THR A 347 14.50 4.27 -3.67
CA THR A 347 14.15 4.39 -5.07
C THR A 347 13.23 3.25 -5.47
N VAL A 348 12.45 3.47 -6.50
CA VAL A 348 11.60 2.45 -7.11
C VAL A 348 12.18 2.12 -8.47
N ASP A 349 12.66 0.88 -8.62
CA ASP A 349 13.22 0.35 -9.86
C ASP A 349 12.22 -0.67 -10.41
N ASN A 350 11.48 -0.26 -11.46
CA ASN A 350 10.29 -0.96 -11.94
C ASN A 350 9.25 -1.09 -10.81
N VAL A 351 9.14 -2.24 -10.17
CA VAL A 351 8.26 -2.49 -9.01
C VAL A 351 9.04 -2.78 -7.73
N LYS A 352 10.37 -2.86 -7.81
CA LYS A 352 11.24 -3.20 -6.67
C LYS A 352 11.64 -1.93 -5.90
N ILE A 353 11.43 -1.95 -4.58
CA ILE A 353 11.87 -0.89 -3.69
C ILE A 353 13.31 -1.18 -3.24
N ARG A 354 14.19 -0.19 -3.41
CA ARG A 354 15.59 -0.24 -2.99
C ARG A 354 15.88 0.87 -1.99
N TYR A 355 16.08 0.48 -0.73
CA TYR A 355 16.43 1.42 0.34
C TYR A 355 17.91 1.80 0.28
N TYR A 356 18.22 3.03 0.66
CA TYR A 356 19.62 3.48 0.82
C TYR A 356 20.28 2.80 2.03
N GLY A 357 19.47 2.33 3.01
CA GLY A 357 19.95 1.68 4.22
C GLY A 357 20.67 2.64 5.19
N GLU A 358 20.44 3.94 5.03
CA GLU A 358 21.07 5.02 5.79
C GLU A 358 20.07 6.14 6.13
N ASN A 359 20.20 6.76 7.30
CA ASN A 359 19.42 7.94 7.66
C ASN A 359 20.04 9.21 7.03
N CYS A 360 20.00 9.33 5.72
CA CYS A 360 20.69 10.37 4.99
C CYS A 360 19.76 11.46 4.43
N ALA A 361 18.50 11.50 4.85
CA ALA A 361 17.57 12.52 4.38
C ALA A 361 16.70 13.12 5.50
N LYS A 362 16.21 14.33 5.24
CA LYS A 362 15.20 15.07 5.98
C LYS A 362 14.19 15.66 5.01
N GLY A 363 12.98 15.95 5.48
CA GLY A 363 11.97 16.43 4.56
C GLY A 363 10.72 16.95 5.25
N TYR A 364 9.68 17.11 4.45
CA TYR A 364 8.34 17.46 4.93
C TYR A 364 7.26 16.87 4.02
N ALA A 365 6.08 16.69 4.59
CA ALA A 365 4.86 16.42 3.86
C ALA A 365 3.78 17.38 4.36
N MET A 366 3.08 18.04 3.44
CA MET A 366 1.95 18.91 3.75
C MET A 366 0.83 18.69 2.75
N GLY A 367 -0.40 18.93 3.19
CA GLY A 367 -1.54 18.77 2.31
C GLY A 367 -2.84 19.31 2.88
N LEU A 368 -3.84 19.27 2.02
CA LEU A 368 -5.23 19.58 2.31
C LEU A 368 -6.09 18.46 1.76
N ASP A 369 -6.87 17.84 2.65
CA ASP A 369 -7.85 16.81 2.32
C ASP A 369 -9.24 17.37 2.58
N VAL A 370 -10.13 17.29 1.59
CA VAL A 370 -11.53 17.70 1.69
C VAL A 370 -12.39 16.54 1.22
N LYS A 371 -13.37 16.16 2.01
CA LYS A 371 -14.37 15.16 1.65
C LYS A 371 -15.75 15.72 1.86
N PHE A 372 -16.55 15.68 0.81
CA PHE A 372 -17.97 15.95 0.84
C PHE A 372 -18.72 14.64 0.66
N PHE A 373 -19.58 14.31 1.61
CA PHE A 373 -20.38 13.11 1.49
C PHE A 373 -21.81 13.35 2.02
N GLY A 374 -22.73 12.51 1.60
CA GLY A 374 -24.10 12.56 2.03
C GLY A 374 -25.04 11.77 1.16
N GLU A 375 -26.29 11.87 1.51
CA GLU A 375 -27.40 11.21 0.85
C GLU A 375 -27.90 12.06 -0.33
N PHE A 376 -27.20 12.02 -1.47
CA PHE A 376 -27.64 12.72 -2.69
C PHE A 376 -28.96 12.15 -3.21
N VAL A 377 -29.17 10.86 -2.98
CA VAL A 377 -30.40 10.13 -3.29
C VAL A 377 -30.87 9.40 -2.04
N PRO A 378 -32.16 9.43 -1.68
CA PRO A 378 -32.66 8.79 -0.48
C PRO A 378 -32.26 7.32 -0.36
N GLY A 379 -31.62 6.96 0.76
CA GLY A 379 -31.16 5.60 1.05
C GLY A 379 -29.86 5.21 0.39
N THR A 380 -29.08 6.14 -0.20
CA THR A 380 -27.77 5.85 -0.78
C THR A 380 -26.74 6.91 -0.38
N ASP A 381 -25.58 6.45 0.07
CA ASP A 381 -24.45 7.30 0.40
C ASP A 381 -23.54 7.52 -0.81
N SER A 382 -23.27 8.77 -1.11
CA SER A 382 -22.34 9.17 -2.16
C SER A 382 -21.32 10.16 -1.62
N TRP A 383 -20.14 10.20 -2.22
CA TRP A 383 -19.10 11.11 -1.78
C TRP A 383 -18.14 11.52 -2.88
N ILE A 384 -17.55 12.69 -2.70
CA ILE A 384 -16.40 13.17 -3.46
C ILE A 384 -15.30 13.58 -2.50
N SER A 385 -14.07 13.19 -2.78
CA SER A 385 -12.90 13.63 -2.03
C SER A 385 -11.90 14.30 -2.95
N PHE A 386 -11.24 15.30 -2.40
CA PHE A 386 -10.21 16.08 -3.05
C PHE A 386 -9.03 16.20 -2.09
N SER A 387 -7.85 15.78 -2.54
CA SER A 387 -6.61 15.86 -1.79
C SER A 387 -5.54 16.58 -2.59
N LEU A 388 -4.89 17.54 -1.96
CA LEU A 388 -3.65 18.17 -2.45
C LEU A 388 -2.52 17.79 -1.51
N MET A 389 -1.39 17.35 -2.07
CA MET A 389 -0.25 16.91 -1.27
C MET A 389 1.06 17.38 -1.91
N LYS A 390 1.97 17.84 -1.06
CA LYS A 390 3.37 18.07 -1.42
C LYS A 390 4.25 17.38 -0.40
N ALA A 391 5.03 16.37 -0.84
CA ALA A 391 6.00 15.69 -0.01
C ALA A 391 7.38 15.75 -0.68
N GLN A 392 8.36 16.31 0.04
CA GLN A 392 9.72 16.51 -0.44
C GLN A 392 10.72 16.02 0.60
N GLN A 393 11.87 15.58 0.12
CA GLN A 393 13.01 15.21 0.94
C GLN A 393 14.30 15.82 0.37
N THR A 394 15.22 16.18 1.25
CA THR A 394 16.58 16.60 0.91
C THR A 394 17.51 15.47 1.31
N ILE A 395 18.17 14.87 0.31
CA ILE A 395 19.08 13.74 0.47
C ILE A 395 20.50 14.27 0.60
N ARG A 396 21.24 13.78 1.60
CA ARG A 396 22.65 14.14 1.89
C ARG A 396 22.91 15.64 1.91
N GLU A 397 21.88 16.42 2.33
CA GLU A 397 21.89 17.90 2.44
C GLU A 397 22.15 18.66 1.11
N THR A 398 22.16 17.97 -0.01
CA THR A 398 22.51 18.56 -1.31
C THR A 398 21.32 18.71 -2.23
N THR A 399 20.47 17.70 -2.38
CA THR A 399 19.46 17.63 -3.41
C THR A 399 18.06 17.50 -2.83
N THR A 400 17.19 18.48 -3.10
CA THR A 400 15.77 18.42 -2.72
C THR A 400 14.95 17.83 -3.85
N VAL A 401 14.27 16.71 -3.56
CA VAL A 401 13.49 15.93 -4.52
C VAL A 401 12.13 15.56 -3.93
N PRO A 402 11.12 15.27 -4.77
CA PRO A 402 9.87 14.73 -4.26
C PRO A 402 10.10 13.35 -3.65
N MET A 403 9.32 13.01 -2.61
CA MET A 403 9.25 11.64 -2.11
C MET A 403 8.57 10.74 -3.14
N ALA A 404 8.93 9.46 -3.19
CA ALA A 404 8.45 8.51 -4.19
C ALA A 404 6.91 8.40 -4.29
N ASN A 405 6.20 8.68 -3.20
CA ASN A 405 4.74 8.65 -3.12
C ASN A 405 4.07 10.03 -3.28
N SER A 406 4.80 11.08 -3.68
CA SER A 406 4.27 12.44 -3.82
C SER A 406 3.46 12.59 -5.10
N GLN A 407 2.17 12.25 -5.07
CA GLN A 407 1.28 12.34 -6.23
C GLN A 407 0.89 13.77 -6.65
N GLY A 408 0.92 14.72 -5.71
CA GLY A 408 0.49 16.10 -5.93
C GLY A 408 -0.99 16.32 -5.69
N TYR A 409 -1.86 15.57 -6.33
CA TYR A 409 -3.31 15.63 -6.14
C TYR A 409 -3.97 14.26 -6.30
N ASN A 410 -5.13 14.10 -5.64
CA ASN A 410 -6.03 12.96 -5.82
C ASN A 410 -7.47 13.44 -5.74
N ILE A 411 -8.28 13.07 -6.73
CA ILE A 411 -9.72 13.31 -6.75
C ILE A 411 -10.40 11.95 -6.89
N SER A 412 -11.29 11.64 -5.97
CA SER A 412 -12.04 10.38 -6.00
C SER A 412 -13.53 10.66 -5.81
N LEU A 413 -14.33 10.02 -6.62
CA LEU A 413 -15.78 10.11 -6.62
C LEU A 413 -16.37 8.71 -6.46
N PHE A 414 -17.36 8.61 -5.59
CA PHE A 414 -18.27 7.48 -5.53
C PHE A 414 -19.70 8.02 -5.50
N PHE A 415 -20.49 7.64 -6.49
CA PHE A 415 -21.90 7.97 -6.57
C PHE A 415 -22.71 6.69 -6.70
N GLN A 416 -23.75 6.57 -5.92
CA GLN A 416 -24.69 5.46 -5.96
C GLN A 416 -26.11 5.97 -6.00
N ASP A 417 -26.94 5.37 -6.84
CA ASP A 417 -28.34 5.71 -7.00
C ASP A 417 -29.17 4.47 -7.31
N TYR A 418 -30.47 4.56 -6.96
CA TYR A 418 -31.47 3.66 -7.51
C TYR A 418 -31.96 4.18 -8.85
N PHE A 419 -32.21 3.27 -9.78
CA PHE A 419 -32.79 3.67 -11.06
C PHE A 419 -34.17 4.32 -10.82
N PRO A 420 -34.47 5.50 -11.41
CA PRO A 420 -35.73 6.19 -11.19
C PRO A 420 -36.94 5.29 -11.43
N GLY A 421 -37.79 5.13 -10.42
CA GLY A 421 -38.98 4.28 -10.45
C GLY A 421 -38.73 2.78 -10.18
N TYR A 422 -37.47 2.32 -10.08
CA TYR A 422 -37.13 0.90 -9.91
C TYR A 422 -36.14 0.68 -8.76
N LYS A 423 -36.63 0.64 -7.53
CA LYS A 423 -35.79 0.43 -6.31
C LYS A 423 -35.00 -0.88 -6.29
N ARG A 424 -35.29 -1.80 -7.22
CA ARG A 424 -34.53 -3.06 -7.37
C ARG A 424 -33.27 -2.92 -8.22
N VAL A 425 -33.10 -1.78 -8.86
CA VAL A 425 -31.93 -1.51 -9.71
C VAL A 425 -31.08 -0.44 -9.07
N LYS A 426 -29.83 -0.76 -8.74
CA LYS A 426 -28.82 0.19 -8.24
C LYS A 426 -27.77 0.43 -9.30
N LEU A 427 -27.46 1.68 -9.55
CA LEU A 427 -26.34 2.12 -10.36
C LEU A 427 -25.25 2.65 -9.42
N ASN A 428 -24.00 2.30 -9.67
CA ASN A 428 -22.85 2.91 -9.01
C ASN A 428 -21.85 3.42 -10.04
N LEU A 429 -21.26 4.56 -9.75
CA LEU A 429 -20.22 5.22 -10.53
C LEU A 429 -19.04 5.48 -9.60
N LYS A 430 -17.84 5.05 -10.00
CA LYS A 430 -16.59 5.39 -9.33
C LYS A 430 -15.69 6.13 -10.29
N GLY A 431 -15.08 7.21 -9.83
CA GLY A 431 -14.13 7.98 -10.59
C GLY A 431 -12.86 8.21 -9.78
N VAL A 432 -11.69 8.08 -10.39
CA VAL A 432 -10.40 8.40 -9.77
C VAL A 432 -9.55 9.17 -10.77
N LEU A 433 -9.00 10.30 -10.30
CA LEU A 433 -8.00 11.09 -11.00
C LEU A 433 -6.87 11.41 -10.02
N SER A 434 -5.67 10.89 -10.27
CA SER A 434 -4.50 11.12 -9.40
C SER A 434 -3.31 11.64 -10.20
N GLY A 435 -2.52 12.51 -9.58
CA GLY A 435 -1.26 12.97 -10.16
C GLY A 435 -0.26 11.83 -10.33
N GLY A 436 0.62 11.97 -11.31
CA GLY A 436 1.66 10.99 -11.58
C GLY A 436 2.69 10.90 -10.46
N LEU A 437 3.18 9.70 -10.18
CA LEU A 437 4.24 9.44 -9.21
C LEU A 437 5.62 9.84 -9.78
N PRO A 438 6.53 10.40 -8.96
CA PRO A 438 7.90 10.62 -9.36
C PRO A 438 8.64 9.28 -9.48
N GLN A 439 9.40 9.14 -10.56
CA GLN A 439 10.24 7.98 -10.84
C GLN A 439 11.66 8.39 -11.22
N THR A 440 12.61 7.51 -10.98
CA THR A 440 14.02 7.70 -11.31
C THR A 440 14.43 6.80 -12.47
N ILE A 441 15.56 7.12 -13.09
CA ILE A 441 16.22 6.20 -14.02
C ILE A 441 16.81 5.04 -13.21
N PRO A 442 16.63 3.78 -13.61
CA PRO A 442 17.17 2.63 -12.91
C PRO A 442 18.68 2.72 -12.65
N GLY A 443 19.10 2.31 -11.47
CA GLY A 443 20.49 2.36 -11.04
C GLY A 443 21.00 3.76 -10.69
N LYS A 444 20.18 4.81 -10.84
CA LYS A 444 20.49 6.18 -10.43
C LYS A 444 19.52 6.64 -9.34
N GLY A 445 20.03 7.32 -8.33
CA GLY A 445 19.20 7.90 -7.28
C GLY A 445 18.42 9.13 -7.77
N TYR A 446 17.53 9.64 -6.94
CA TYR A 446 16.76 10.87 -7.21
C TYR A 446 17.66 12.09 -7.46
N GLU A 447 18.87 12.07 -6.94
CA GLU A 447 19.88 13.13 -7.11
C GLU A 447 20.30 13.29 -8.59
N ALA A 448 20.22 12.23 -9.38
CA ALA A 448 20.54 12.25 -10.81
C ALA A 448 19.38 12.75 -11.70
N GLY A 449 18.22 13.00 -11.09
CA GLY A 449 17.02 13.47 -11.77
C GLY A 449 15.83 12.51 -11.62
N TYR A 450 14.64 13.07 -11.81
CA TYR A 450 13.38 12.33 -11.77
C TYR A 450 12.41 12.88 -12.83
N PHE A 451 11.43 12.08 -13.18
CA PHE A 451 10.28 12.49 -13.99
C PHE A 451 8.99 11.99 -13.32
N ARG A 452 7.84 12.46 -13.79
CA ARG A 452 6.54 11.98 -13.28
C ARG A 452 5.86 11.11 -14.32
N THR A 453 5.26 10.00 -13.83
CA THR A 453 4.36 9.21 -14.66
C THR A 453 3.17 10.05 -15.10
N PRO A 454 2.48 9.70 -16.20
CA PRO A 454 1.19 10.29 -16.54
C PRO A 454 0.19 10.16 -15.40
N ALA A 455 -0.78 11.09 -15.32
CA ALA A 455 -1.83 11.04 -14.33
C ALA A 455 -2.66 9.75 -14.46
N TYR A 456 -2.92 9.09 -13.34
CA TYR A 456 -3.82 7.94 -13.27
C TYR A 456 -5.26 8.40 -13.40
N LYS A 457 -6.02 7.78 -14.29
CA LYS A 457 -7.42 8.10 -14.56
C LYS A 457 -8.21 6.81 -14.69
N ARG A 458 -9.33 6.70 -13.97
CA ARG A 458 -10.19 5.51 -14.08
C ARG A 458 -11.63 5.87 -13.78
N VAL A 459 -12.53 5.31 -14.56
CA VAL A 459 -13.97 5.38 -14.34
C VAL A 459 -14.52 3.97 -14.39
N ASP A 460 -15.25 3.57 -13.33
CA ASP A 460 -15.93 2.29 -13.22
C ASP A 460 -17.44 2.52 -13.11
N ILE A 461 -18.22 1.69 -13.76
CA ILE A 461 -19.69 1.69 -13.68
C ILE A 461 -20.14 0.30 -13.24
N GLY A 462 -21.05 0.26 -12.27
CA GLY A 462 -21.68 -0.97 -11.81
C GLY A 462 -23.19 -0.86 -11.82
N LEU A 463 -23.84 -1.91 -12.26
CA LEU A 463 -25.28 -2.11 -12.19
C LEU A 463 -25.58 -3.29 -11.29
N SER A 464 -26.48 -3.16 -10.33
CA SER A 464 -26.91 -4.26 -9.49
C SER A 464 -28.43 -4.40 -9.52
N TYR A 465 -28.91 -5.61 -9.69
CA TYR A 465 -30.33 -5.95 -9.72
C TYR A 465 -30.67 -6.85 -8.54
N GLN A 466 -31.69 -6.47 -7.75
CA GLN A 466 -32.22 -7.29 -6.67
C GLN A 466 -33.13 -8.39 -7.25
N LEU A 467 -32.61 -9.62 -7.25
CA LEU A 467 -33.32 -10.80 -7.72
C LEU A 467 -34.48 -11.17 -6.74
N ALA A 468 -34.21 -11.07 -5.44
CA ALA A 468 -35.18 -11.31 -4.40
C ALA A 468 -34.86 -10.46 -3.14
N GLY A 469 -35.88 -10.04 -2.42
CA GLY A 469 -35.78 -9.28 -1.17
C GLY A 469 -36.89 -9.61 -0.18
N GLY A 470 -36.78 -9.15 1.07
CA GLY A 470 -37.62 -9.55 2.20
C GLY A 470 -39.15 -9.41 2.03
N THR A 471 -39.63 -8.69 1.03
CA THR A 471 -41.08 -8.56 0.70
C THR A 471 -41.54 -9.50 -0.41
N ASP A 472 -40.65 -10.31 -0.98
CA ASP A 472 -40.98 -11.20 -2.08
C ASP A 472 -41.49 -12.54 -1.58
N ALA A 473 -42.57 -13.06 -2.14
CA ALA A 473 -43.20 -14.33 -1.76
C ALA A 473 -42.26 -15.55 -1.88
N ILE A 474 -41.19 -15.45 -2.66
CA ILE A 474 -40.17 -16.49 -2.78
C ILE A 474 -39.32 -16.59 -1.48
N MET A 475 -39.16 -15.48 -0.76
CA MET A 475 -38.37 -15.43 0.48
C MET A 475 -39.08 -16.16 1.64
N ASP A 476 -40.37 -16.45 1.54
CA ASP A 476 -41.13 -17.20 2.55
C ASP A 476 -41.04 -18.71 2.34
N ARG A 477 -40.38 -19.20 1.29
CA ARG A 477 -40.40 -20.59 0.86
C ARG A 477 -39.06 -21.31 1.05
N GLY A 478 -39.07 -22.48 1.68
CA GLY A 478 -37.95 -23.42 1.75
C GLY A 478 -36.64 -22.78 2.25
N PHE A 479 -35.58 -22.98 1.50
CA PHE A 479 -34.22 -22.44 1.79
C PHE A 479 -34.19 -20.91 1.78
N PHE A 480 -34.96 -20.26 0.88
CA PHE A 480 -34.95 -18.79 0.74
C PHE A 480 -35.44 -18.05 1.99
N ARG A 481 -36.20 -18.68 2.85
CA ARG A 481 -36.68 -18.10 4.11
C ARG A 481 -35.54 -17.70 5.10
N HIS A 482 -34.32 -18.23 4.87
CA HIS A 482 -33.13 -17.90 5.67
C HIS A 482 -32.32 -16.76 5.05
N LEU A 483 -32.73 -16.25 3.91
CA LEU A 483 -32.07 -15.19 3.19
C LEU A 483 -32.84 -13.87 3.36
N LYS A 484 -32.14 -12.74 3.36
CA LYS A 484 -32.72 -11.39 3.40
C LYS A 484 -32.80 -10.76 2.03
N ASN A 485 -31.73 -10.90 1.24
CA ASN A 485 -31.64 -10.32 -0.09
C ASN A 485 -30.74 -11.17 -0.99
N ILE A 486 -31.04 -11.13 -2.29
CA ILE A 486 -30.19 -11.69 -3.34
C ILE A 486 -30.00 -10.60 -4.41
N TRP A 487 -28.76 -10.20 -4.64
CA TRP A 487 -28.39 -9.20 -5.65
C TRP A 487 -27.48 -9.79 -6.70
N LEU A 488 -27.77 -9.54 -7.97
CA LEU A 488 -26.87 -9.80 -9.07
C LEU A 488 -26.28 -8.47 -9.54
N GLY A 489 -24.95 -8.37 -9.61
CA GLY A 489 -24.22 -7.18 -10.02
C GLY A 489 -23.38 -7.45 -11.28
N LEU A 490 -23.31 -6.45 -12.14
CA LEU A 490 -22.41 -6.36 -13.27
C LEU A 490 -21.58 -5.10 -13.12
N ASP A 491 -20.27 -5.22 -12.99
CA ASP A 491 -19.35 -4.09 -12.89
C ASP A 491 -18.45 -4.05 -14.13
N VAL A 492 -18.32 -2.87 -14.72
CA VAL A 492 -17.39 -2.57 -15.80
C VAL A 492 -16.29 -1.68 -15.25
N PHE A 493 -15.12 -2.25 -15.03
CA PHE A 493 -13.96 -1.51 -14.57
C PHE A 493 -13.25 -0.85 -15.74
N ASN A 494 -12.74 0.38 -15.52
CA ASN A 494 -12.06 1.17 -16.53
C ASN A 494 -12.86 1.27 -17.84
N ILE A 495 -14.12 1.72 -17.74
CA ILE A 495 -15.05 1.75 -18.90
C ILE A 495 -14.52 2.55 -20.09
N LEU A 496 -13.68 3.58 -19.82
CA LEU A 496 -13.07 4.41 -20.84
C LEU A 496 -11.83 3.78 -21.48
N ASP A 497 -11.42 2.60 -21.00
CA ASP A 497 -10.24 1.86 -21.47
C ASP A 497 -8.95 2.69 -21.48
N ILE A 498 -8.77 3.51 -20.42
CA ILE A 498 -7.62 4.38 -20.31
C ILE A 498 -6.38 3.54 -19.97
N LYS A 499 -5.32 3.71 -20.73
CA LYS A 499 -4.03 3.07 -20.53
C LYS A 499 -3.25 3.78 -19.42
N ASN A 500 -3.39 3.29 -18.18
CA ASN A 500 -2.68 3.83 -17.03
C ASN A 500 -1.30 3.18 -16.89
N VAL A 501 -0.26 3.99 -16.80
CA VAL A 501 1.11 3.50 -16.63
C VAL A 501 1.35 3.06 -15.19
N SER A 502 1.81 1.82 -15.01
CA SER A 502 2.21 1.25 -13.72
C SER A 502 3.69 1.49 -13.43
N SER A 503 4.53 1.20 -14.40
CA SER A 503 5.99 1.29 -14.32
C SER A 503 6.58 1.46 -15.71
N TYR A 504 7.91 1.52 -15.81
CA TYR A 504 8.59 1.56 -17.10
C TYR A 504 9.65 0.46 -17.16
N TYR A 505 9.74 -0.21 -18.32
CA TYR A 505 10.92 -0.94 -18.70
C TYR A 505 11.92 0.02 -19.32
N TRP A 506 13.15 -0.01 -18.86
CA TRP A 506 14.22 0.79 -19.41
C TRP A 506 15.08 -0.07 -20.32
N ILE A 507 15.15 0.32 -21.58
CA ILE A 507 15.95 -0.32 -22.60
C ILE A 507 16.91 0.70 -23.21
N THR A 508 17.99 0.21 -23.77
CA THR A 508 19.00 1.05 -24.42
C THR A 508 19.22 0.52 -25.84
N ASP A 509 19.26 1.41 -26.81
CA ASP A 509 19.52 1.05 -28.19
C ASP A 509 21.04 0.92 -28.50
N VAL A 510 21.35 0.58 -29.74
CA VAL A 510 22.75 0.43 -30.22
C VAL A 510 23.55 1.73 -30.18
N TYR A 511 22.88 2.89 -30.11
CA TYR A 511 23.49 4.21 -29.98
C TYR A 511 23.61 4.68 -28.54
N ASN A 512 23.33 3.79 -27.57
CA ASN A 512 23.33 4.08 -26.14
C ASN A 512 22.26 5.10 -25.69
N VAL A 513 21.17 5.21 -26.45
CA VAL A 513 20.01 6.03 -26.09
C VAL A 513 19.07 5.20 -25.22
N GLN A 514 18.69 5.74 -24.07
CA GLN A 514 17.79 5.07 -23.13
C GLN A 514 16.32 5.41 -23.42
N TYR A 515 15.48 4.39 -23.46
CA TYR A 515 14.04 4.52 -23.66
C TYR A 515 13.27 3.97 -22.46
N ALA A 516 12.26 4.72 -22.01
CA ALA A 516 11.32 4.31 -20.98
C ALA A 516 10.08 3.68 -21.65
N VAL A 517 10.03 2.37 -21.77
CA VAL A 517 8.89 1.65 -22.34
C VAL A 517 7.81 1.52 -21.28
N PRO A 518 6.58 2.06 -21.48
CA PRO A 518 5.55 2.03 -20.46
C PRO A 518 5.00 0.61 -20.26
N ASN A 519 4.86 0.25 -18.98
CA ASN A 519 4.14 -0.94 -18.55
C ASN A 519 2.78 -0.50 -18.04
N TYR A 520 1.71 -0.91 -18.72
CA TYR A 520 0.37 -0.46 -18.43
C TYR A 520 -0.34 -1.39 -17.45
N LEU A 521 -1.21 -0.83 -16.62
CA LEU A 521 -2.18 -1.57 -15.84
C LEU A 521 -3.24 -2.19 -16.75
N THR A 522 -3.97 -3.17 -16.22
CA THR A 522 -5.06 -3.86 -16.91
C THR A 522 -6.08 -2.87 -17.48
N GLY A 523 -6.48 -3.07 -18.74
CA GLY A 523 -7.49 -2.28 -19.43
C GLY A 523 -8.90 -2.50 -18.89
N ARG A 524 -9.90 -2.46 -19.76
CA ARG A 524 -11.31 -2.68 -19.40
C ARG A 524 -11.55 -4.11 -18.96
N GLN A 525 -12.28 -4.28 -17.84
CA GLN A 525 -12.66 -5.59 -17.31
C GLN A 525 -14.14 -5.65 -16.99
N LEU A 526 -14.74 -6.81 -17.22
CA LEU A 526 -16.09 -7.14 -16.80
C LEU A 526 -16.04 -8.04 -15.57
N ASN A 527 -16.89 -7.74 -14.59
CA ASN A 527 -17.02 -8.53 -13.38
C ASN A 527 -18.49 -8.79 -13.08
N VAL A 528 -18.84 -10.04 -12.84
CA VAL A 528 -20.17 -10.45 -12.42
C VAL A 528 -20.13 -10.82 -10.96
N ARG A 529 -21.07 -10.31 -10.16
CA ARG A 529 -21.13 -10.45 -8.73
C ARG A 529 -22.50 -10.95 -8.29
N LEU A 530 -22.53 -11.99 -7.46
CA LEU A 530 -23.71 -12.44 -6.75
C LEU A 530 -23.52 -12.17 -5.26
N ILE A 531 -24.45 -11.43 -4.65
CA ILE A 531 -24.47 -11.15 -3.20
C ILE A 531 -25.71 -11.81 -2.63
N VAL A 532 -25.52 -12.59 -1.57
CA VAL A 532 -26.58 -13.25 -0.84
C VAL A 532 -26.46 -12.86 0.63
N ASP A 533 -27.48 -12.16 1.15
CA ASP A 533 -27.56 -11.75 2.55
C ASP A 533 -28.42 -12.77 3.33
N PHE A 534 -27.92 -13.23 4.46
CA PHE A 534 -28.56 -14.22 5.34
C PHE A 534 -29.25 -13.58 6.54
#